data_8db3bcb969228ca34bb56b64e95ab569
#
_entry.id   8db3bcb969228ca34bb56b64e95ab569
#
_cell.length_a   1.000
_cell.length_b   1.000
_cell.length_c   1.000
_cell.angle_alpha   90.00
_cell.angle_beta   90.00
_cell.angle_gamma   90.00
#
_symmetry.space_group_name_H-M   'P 1'
#
loop_
_entity.id
_entity.type
_entity.pdbx_description
1 polymer ?
#
loop_
_entity_poly.entity_id
_entity_poly.type
_entity_poly.pdbx_seq_one_letter_code
_entity_poly.pdbx_strand_id
1 'polypeptide(L)'
;MLNVFSKVFGTRNDRVVKKYKNIANEITNLEAKYSKLSDDELKAKFNEFKKEVQNDEKSLDSVLKDVFAITREASVRSLGLRPYDVQLIGAMVLNDGNIAEMKTGEGKTLVGAIAVCLNALSGKGVHVVTVNDYLATRDANELKPLYEFLGYSVGALSDAVRDDDTRREQYACDITYGTNSSYGFDFLRDNMVYDLKDKVQRGHHFVIVDEVDSILIDEARTPLIISGPTNHKNSNYVKANEIALKLVRGELIEPKNASEKPTTTGDFIVDEKNRAVSLTEEGHIKAEELFGVENLYSIENAMLSHSLDQALKANYIFQKDVDYVVKDDQIIIVDEFTGRLSEGRRFSEGLHQALEAKEKVAIQEESQTLADTTYQNYFRMYKKLSGMTGTAQTEATEFAQIYNLDVVSIPTNVPVKRIDKSDLIYKSEREKFEAVCEKIKYYHEKGQPVLVGTASIEKSEKLHKILSDKKIPHTVLNAKQHEKEGKIIADAGQKGAVTIATNMAGRGVDIKLGGSEDDIDSTNKIKELGGLCVIGTERHESRRIDNQLRGRSGRQGDPGSTQFFISLEDDLMRLFGSDRITSML
;
A
#
# COMPACT_ATOMS: atom_id res chain seq x y z
N MET A 1 26.76 -21.50 -18.82
CA MET A 1 26.65 -20.73 -20.08
C MET A 1 25.83 -19.45 -19.92
N LEU A 2 24.64 -19.48 -19.31
CA LEU A 2 23.81 -18.31 -19.06
C LEU A 2 24.49 -17.23 -18.20
N ASN A 3 25.23 -17.62 -17.14
CA ASN A 3 25.93 -16.68 -16.27
C ASN A 3 27.12 -15.96 -16.94
N VAL A 4 27.80 -16.63 -17.85
CA VAL A 4 28.90 -16.03 -18.62
C VAL A 4 28.35 -15.08 -19.68
N PHE A 5 27.23 -15.45 -20.31
CA PHE A 5 26.57 -14.62 -21.31
C PHE A 5 26.05 -13.33 -20.70
N SER A 6 25.42 -13.39 -19.49
CA SER A 6 24.92 -12.19 -18.79
C SER A 6 26.04 -11.30 -18.26
N LYS A 7 27.22 -11.86 -17.93
CA LYS A 7 28.39 -11.06 -17.51
C LYS A 7 29.01 -10.27 -18.67
N VAL A 8 28.96 -10.82 -19.90
CA VAL A 8 29.57 -10.19 -21.09
C VAL A 8 28.62 -9.23 -21.76
N PHE A 9 27.32 -9.57 -21.85
CA PHE A 9 26.31 -8.80 -22.60
C PHE A 9 25.30 -8.07 -21.72
N GLY A 10 25.38 -8.25 -20.38
CA GLY A 10 24.42 -7.71 -19.44
C GLY A 10 23.09 -8.49 -19.43
N THR A 11 22.20 -8.15 -18.49
CA THR A 11 20.84 -8.69 -18.43
C THR A 11 19.94 -7.99 -19.45
N ARG A 12 18.73 -8.52 -19.69
CA ARG A 12 17.72 -7.82 -20.48
C ARG A 12 17.44 -6.42 -19.90
N ASN A 13 17.34 -6.34 -18.57
CA ASN A 13 17.13 -5.06 -17.86
C ASN A 13 18.27 -4.09 -18.16
N ASP A 14 19.52 -4.53 -18.08
CA ASP A 14 20.69 -3.68 -18.35
C ASP A 14 20.66 -3.11 -19.77
N ARG A 15 20.26 -3.90 -20.74
CA ARG A 15 20.16 -3.46 -22.14
C ARG A 15 19.05 -2.43 -22.35
N VAL A 16 17.89 -2.64 -21.70
CA VAL A 16 16.76 -1.70 -21.75
C VAL A 16 17.16 -0.37 -21.10
N VAL A 17 17.77 -0.41 -19.93
CA VAL A 17 18.24 0.77 -19.20
C VAL A 17 19.30 1.52 -20.01
N LYS A 18 20.23 0.81 -20.66
CA LYS A 18 21.24 1.42 -21.52
C LYS A 18 20.62 2.18 -22.69
N LYS A 19 19.58 1.62 -23.31
CA LYS A 19 18.83 2.29 -24.38
C LYS A 19 18.22 3.60 -23.89
N TYR A 20 17.56 3.58 -22.73
CA TYR A 20 17.00 4.79 -22.12
C TYR A 20 18.07 5.79 -21.72
N LYS A 21 19.21 5.31 -21.23
CA LYS A 21 20.34 6.18 -20.87
C LYS A 21 20.87 6.95 -22.08
N ASN A 22 20.93 6.31 -23.23
CA ASN A 22 21.34 6.96 -24.49
C ASN A 22 20.35 8.08 -24.86
N ILE A 23 19.06 7.84 -24.70
CA ILE A 23 18.03 8.85 -24.93
C ILE A 23 18.15 9.99 -23.92
N ALA A 24 18.41 9.68 -22.64
CA ALA A 24 18.64 10.70 -21.61
C ALA A 24 19.82 11.59 -21.93
N ASN A 25 20.91 11.04 -22.50
CA ASN A 25 22.05 11.80 -22.95
C ASN A 25 21.67 12.79 -24.09
N GLU A 26 20.83 12.34 -25.02
CA GLU A 26 20.33 13.21 -26.11
C GLU A 26 19.45 14.34 -25.54
N ILE A 27 18.63 14.05 -24.52
CA ILE A 27 17.83 15.06 -23.82
C ILE A 27 18.76 16.10 -23.16
N THR A 28 19.82 15.65 -22.50
CA THR A 28 20.80 16.52 -21.86
C THR A 28 21.47 17.43 -22.90
N ASN A 29 21.75 16.95 -24.10
CA ASN A 29 22.30 17.75 -25.18
C ASN A 29 21.36 18.88 -25.66
N LEU A 30 20.06 18.72 -25.48
CA LEU A 30 19.06 19.74 -25.79
C LEU A 30 18.93 20.81 -24.69
N GLU A 31 19.46 20.54 -23.50
CA GLU A 31 19.29 21.41 -22.32
C GLU A 31 19.78 22.83 -22.55
N ALA A 32 20.94 22.98 -23.19
CA ALA A 32 21.51 24.31 -23.52
C ALA A 32 20.60 25.15 -24.42
N LYS A 33 19.90 24.49 -25.34
CA LYS A 33 18.95 25.15 -26.25
C LYS A 33 17.79 25.78 -25.50
N TYR A 34 17.22 25.04 -24.52
CA TYR A 34 16.03 25.47 -23.79
C TYR A 34 16.34 26.36 -22.60
N SER A 35 17.51 26.23 -21.99
CA SER A 35 17.92 27.06 -20.84
C SER A 35 18.15 28.54 -21.24
N LYS A 36 18.40 28.80 -22.51
CA LYS A 36 18.59 30.16 -23.06
C LYS A 36 17.28 30.89 -23.30
N LEU A 37 16.16 30.20 -23.33
CA LEU A 37 14.86 30.79 -23.61
C LEU A 37 14.32 31.52 -22.37
N SER A 38 13.61 32.64 -22.62
CA SER A 38 12.82 33.27 -21.55
C SER A 38 11.67 32.37 -21.14
N ASP A 39 11.05 32.67 -20.01
CA ASP A 39 9.86 31.93 -19.55
C ASP A 39 8.77 31.90 -20.61
N ASP A 40 8.47 33.06 -21.21
CA ASP A 40 7.44 33.17 -22.25
C ASP A 40 7.80 32.38 -23.53
N GLU A 41 9.05 32.41 -23.93
CA GLU A 41 9.54 31.65 -25.09
C GLU A 41 9.47 30.12 -24.81
N LEU A 42 9.83 29.70 -23.61
CA LEU A 42 9.78 28.30 -23.20
C LEU A 42 8.33 27.77 -23.15
N LYS A 43 7.43 28.54 -22.57
CA LYS A 43 6.00 28.26 -22.55
C LYS A 43 5.38 28.19 -23.94
N ALA A 44 5.77 29.12 -24.81
CA ALA A 44 5.30 29.15 -26.20
C ALA A 44 5.76 27.92 -26.97
N LYS A 45 7.00 27.51 -26.78
CA LYS A 45 7.54 26.30 -27.42
C LYS A 45 6.81 25.03 -26.95
N PHE A 46 6.56 24.94 -25.66
CA PHE A 46 5.77 23.84 -25.09
C PHE A 46 4.35 23.80 -25.66
N ASN A 47 3.69 24.94 -25.73
CA ASN A 47 2.35 25.07 -26.29
C ASN A 47 2.30 24.70 -27.78
N GLU A 48 3.35 24.97 -28.53
CA GLU A 48 3.49 24.54 -29.92
C GLU A 48 3.46 23.02 -30.04
N PHE A 49 4.22 22.31 -29.19
CA PHE A 49 4.19 20.84 -29.14
C PHE A 49 2.82 20.33 -28.77
N LYS A 50 2.15 20.96 -27.82
CA LYS A 50 0.79 20.61 -27.42
C LYS A 50 -0.17 20.67 -28.60
N LYS A 51 -0.14 21.74 -29.39
CA LYS A 51 -0.96 21.90 -30.58
C LYS A 51 -0.65 20.86 -31.66
N GLU A 52 0.62 20.59 -31.91
CA GLU A 52 1.05 19.60 -32.90
C GLU A 52 0.55 18.18 -32.51
N VAL A 53 0.61 17.82 -31.24
CA VAL A 53 0.12 16.52 -30.76
C VAL A 53 -1.42 16.44 -30.82
N GLN A 54 -2.11 17.49 -30.42
CA GLN A 54 -3.59 17.51 -30.44
C GLN A 54 -4.16 17.50 -31.87
N ASN A 55 -3.41 18.04 -32.83
CA ASN A 55 -3.79 18.04 -34.24
C ASN A 55 -3.30 16.79 -35.00
N ASP A 56 -2.77 15.79 -34.29
CA ASP A 56 -2.20 14.56 -34.86
C ASP A 56 -1.05 14.80 -35.87
N GLU A 57 -0.39 15.93 -35.79
CA GLU A 57 0.78 16.26 -36.63
C GLU A 57 2.03 15.54 -36.13
N LYS A 58 2.12 15.30 -34.81
CA LYS A 58 3.24 14.60 -34.17
C LYS A 58 2.75 13.63 -33.13
N SER A 59 3.45 12.49 -32.99
CA SER A 59 3.19 11.51 -31.92
C SER A 59 3.90 11.96 -30.62
N LEU A 60 3.47 11.40 -29.49
CA LEU A 60 4.13 11.65 -28.20
C LEU A 60 5.61 11.22 -28.25
N ASP A 61 5.89 10.08 -28.84
CA ASP A 61 7.27 9.55 -28.93
C ASP A 61 8.17 10.46 -29.76
N SER A 62 7.65 11.09 -30.81
CA SER A 62 8.43 11.99 -31.67
C SER A 62 8.84 13.29 -30.98
N VAL A 63 8.07 13.74 -29.99
CA VAL A 63 8.35 15.00 -29.25
C VAL A 63 8.95 14.74 -27.86
N LEU A 64 9.14 13.49 -27.46
CA LEU A 64 9.57 13.10 -26.12
C LEU A 64 10.85 13.82 -25.69
N LYS A 65 11.87 13.81 -26.51
CA LYS A 65 13.19 14.39 -26.15
C LYS A 65 13.10 15.88 -25.87
N ASP A 66 12.43 16.62 -26.75
CA ASP A 66 12.23 18.06 -26.60
C ASP A 66 11.33 18.40 -25.43
N VAL A 67 10.24 17.68 -25.29
CA VAL A 67 9.27 17.89 -24.18
C VAL A 67 9.93 17.57 -22.83
N PHE A 68 10.71 16.51 -22.74
CA PHE A 68 11.44 16.19 -21.50
C PHE A 68 12.50 17.24 -21.18
N ALA A 69 13.20 17.76 -22.20
CA ALA A 69 14.17 18.84 -22.01
C ALA A 69 13.49 20.12 -21.51
N ILE A 70 12.37 20.48 -22.09
CA ILE A 70 11.57 21.64 -21.66
C ILE A 70 11.04 21.43 -20.24
N THR A 71 10.52 20.26 -19.94
CA THR A 71 10.00 19.92 -18.60
C THR A 71 11.10 19.99 -17.55
N ARG A 72 12.29 19.50 -17.88
CA ARG A 72 13.48 19.58 -17.01
C ARG A 72 13.81 21.03 -16.67
N GLU A 73 13.87 21.90 -17.68
CA GLU A 73 14.12 23.33 -17.49
C GLU A 73 12.98 24.01 -16.72
N ALA A 74 11.75 23.68 -17.04
CA ALA A 74 10.58 24.19 -16.31
C ALA A 74 10.62 23.79 -14.84
N SER A 75 11.07 22.58 -14.54
CA SER A 75 11.23 22.09 -13.17
C SER A 75 12.29 22.90 -12.40
N VAL A 76 13.40 23.22 -13.04
CA VAL A 76 14.43 24.10 -12.44
C VAL A 76 13.84 25.46 -12.09
N ARG A 77 13.10 26.07 -13.02
CA ARG A 77 12.54 27.42 -12.85
C ARG A 77 11.39 27.47 -11.86
N SER A 78 10.52 26.45 -11.84
CA SER A 78 9.29 26.44 -11.02
C SER A 78 9.47 25.78 -9.67
N LEU A 79 10.29 24.72 -9.59
CA LEU A 79 10.48 23.91 -8.38
C LEU A 79 11.88 24.04 -7.78
N GLY A 80 12.83 24.59 -8.51
CA GLY A 80 14.23 24.61 -8.10
C GLY A 80 14.90 23.24 -8.15
N LEU A 81 14.32 22.27 -8.86
CA LEU A 81 14.79 20.90 -8.95
C LEU A 81 15.15 20.55 -10.39
N ARG A 82 16.39 20.15 -10.61
CA ARG A 82 16.81 19.60 -11.91
C ARG A 82 16.68 18.08 -11.85
N PRO A 83 15.77 17.47 -12.63
CA PRO A 83 15.65 16.02 -12.67
C PRO A 83 16.97 15.32 -13.04
N TYR A 84 17.30 14.25 -12.30
CA TYR A 84 18.46 13.41 -12.60
C TYR A 84 18.23 12.58 -13.85
N ASP A 85 19.30 12.10 -14.48
CA ASP A 85 19.17 11.21 -15.64
C ASP A 85 18.36 9.95 -15.33
N VAL A 86 18.55 9.36 -14.15
CA VAL A 86 17.76 8.20 -13.72
C VAL A 86 16.27 8.51 -13.59
N GLN A 87 15.92 9.74 -13.24
CA GLN A 87 14.52 10.18 -13.20
C GLN A 87 13.93 10.33 -14.60
N LEU A 88 14.70 10.79 -15.55
CA LEU A 88 14.28 10.81 -16.96
C LEU A 88 14.06 9.40 -17.50
N ILE A 89 14.94 8.46 -17.12
CA ILE A 89 14.78 7.04 -17.47
C ILE A 89 13.49 6.49 -16.89
N GLY A 90 13.21 6.77 -15.63
CA GLY A 90 11.95 6.36 -14.99
C GLY A 90 10.72 6.90 -15.71
N ALA A 91 10.77 8.17 -16.12
CA ALA A 91 9.68 8.79 -16.86
C ALA A 91 9.48 8.16 -18.25
N MET A 92 10.57 7.76 -18.92
CA MET A 92 10.48 7.05 -20.19
C MET A 92 9.83 5.68 -20.04
N VAL A 93 10.16 4.95 -18.96
CA VAL A 93 9.54 3.66 -18.64
C VAL A 93 8.04 3.82 -18.43
N LEU A 94 7.63 4.85 -17.69
CA LEU A 94 6.22 5.15 -17.46
C LEU A 94 5.51 5.51 -18.77
N ASN A 95 6.14 6.30 -19.61
CA ASN A 95 5.58 6.66 -20.91
C ASN A 95 5.37 5.45 -21.83
N ASP A 96 6.24 4.46 -21.73
CA ASP A 96 6.12 3.22 -22.51
C ASP A 96 5.03 2.27 -21.98
N GLY A 97 4.35 2.63 -20.90
CA GLY A 97 3.31 1.79 -20.34
C GLY A 97 3.88 0.60 -19.57
N ASN A 98 4.93 0.84 -18.79
CA ASN A 98 5.61 -0.18 -17.99
C ASN A 98 5.78 0.28 -16.54
N ILE A 99 6.37 -0.56 -15.71
CA ILE A 99 6.61 -0.27 -14.31
C ILE A 99 8.05 0.16 -14.11
N ALA A 100 8.22 1.36 -13.56
CA ALA A 100 9.53 1.86 -13.14
C ALA A 100 9.78 1.41 -11.70
N GLU A 101 10.69 0.48 -11.51
CA GLU A 101 11.15 0.09 -10.17
C GLU A 101 12.31 1.00 -9.79
N MET A 102 12.04 1.90 -8.86
CA MET A 102 13.03 2.86 -8.34
C MET A 102 13.05 2.77 -6.82
N LYS A 103 14.24 2.78 -6.25
CA LYS A 103 14.42 2.73 -4.80
C LYS A 103 13.76 3.93 -4.11
N THR A 104 13.34 3.75 -2.87
CA THR A 104 12.78 4.83 -2.06
C THR A 104 13.80 5.98 -1.95
N GLY A 105 13.32 7.21 -2.04
CA GLY A 105 14.18 8.39 -1.98
C GLY A 105 14.79 8.83 -3.30
N GLU A 106 14.48 8.17 -4.41
CA GLU A 106 14.94 8.57 -5.76
C GLU A 106 14.05 9.63 -6.41
N GLY A 107 13.03 10.13 -5.71
CA GLY A 107 12.16 11.20 -6.19
C GLY A 107 11.12 10.73 -7.20
N LYS A 108 10.42 9.65 -6.92
CA LYS A 108 9.38 9.08 -7.81
C LYS A 108 8.27 10.08 -8.13
N THR A 109 7.95 11.00 -7.23
CA THR A 109 6.93 12.04 -7.46
C THR A 109 7.28 12.90 -8.66
N LEU A 110 8.53 13.33 -8.77
CA LEU A 110 9.01 14.11 -9.92
C LEU A 110 9.09 13.26 -11.19
N VAL A 111 9.49 12.01 -11.08
CA VAL A 111 9.49 11.05 -12.21
C VAL A 111 8.11 10.96 -12.84
N GLY A 112 7.07 10.76 -12.00
CA GLY A 112 5.69 10.76 -12.44
C GLY A 112 5.31 12.05 -13.15
N ALA A 113 5.70 13.19 -12.59
CA ALA A 113 5.40 14.52 -13.18
C ALA A 113 5.97 14.68 -14.58
N ILE A 114 7.19 14.22 -14.83
CA ILE A 114 7.81 14.30 -16.15
C ILE A 114 7.02 13.50 -17.17
N ALA A 115 6.64 12.27 -16.85
CA ALA A 115 5.83 11.44 -17.72
C ALA A 115 4.42 12.03 -17.94
N VAL A 116 3.84 12.62 -16.90
CA VAL A 116 2.55 13.31 -16.96
C VAL A 116 2.60 14.50 -17.92
N CYS A 117 3.65 15.33 -17.85
CA CYS A 117 3.78 16.51 -18.71
C CYS A 117 3.81 16.13 -20.19
N LEU A 118 4.41 15.01 -20.54
CA LEU A 118 4.39 14.51 -21.92
C LEU A 118 3.00 14.02 -22.31
N ASN A 119 2.41 13.15 -21.49
CA ASN A 119 1.14 12.50 -21.84
C ASN A 119 -0.07 13.45 -21.78
N ALA A 120 0.00 14.48 -20.97
CA ALA A 120 -1.05 15.50 -20.90
C ALA A 120 -1.12 16.40 -22.14
N LEU A 121 -0.11 16.34 -23.02
CA LEU A 121 -0.15 17.08 -24.32
C LEU A 121 -1.38 16.71 -25.14
N SER A 122 -1.88 15.48 -25.00
CA SER A 122 -3.04 15.00 -25.76
C SER A 122 -4.36 15.73 -25.42
N GLY A 123 -4.44 16.37 -24.25
CA GLY A 123 -5.67 17.00 -23.77
C GLY A 123 -6.74 16.03 -23.28
N LYS A 124 -6.46 14.73 -23.25
CA LYS A 124 -7.44 13.67 -22.89
C LYS A 124 -7.50 13.38 -21.41
N GLY A 125 -6.65 14.01 -20.62
CA GLY A 125 -6.57 13.81 -19.17
C GLY A 125 -5.59 12.73 -18.77
N VAL A 126 -4.85 13.01 -17.71
CA VAL A 126 -3.90 12.08 -17.10
C VAL A 126 -4.28 11.89 -15.64
N HIS A 127 -4.38 10.64 -15.20
CA HIS A 127 -4.67 10.31 -13.82
C HIS A 127 -3.42 9.81 -13.13
N VAL A 128 -3.19 10.28 -11.91
CA VAL A 128 -2.13 9.79 -11.03
C VAL A 128 -2.79 9.24 -9.77
N VAL A 129 -2.44 8.02 -9.43
CA VAL A 129 -3.06 7.28 -8.32
C VAL A 129 -2.06 7.10 -7.20
N THR A 130 -2.48 7.45 -5.99
CA THR A 130 -1.70 7.26 -4.77
C THR A 130 -2.51 6.45 -3.75
N VAL A 131 -1.86 6.02 -2.67
CA VAL A 131 -2.49 5.13 -1.68
C VAL A 131 -3.41 5.85 -0.69
N ASN A 132 -3.28 7.16 -0.52
CA ASN A 132 -4.14 7.92 0.40
C ASN A 132 -4.31 9.38 -0.04
N ASP A 133 -5.34 10.03 0.50
CA ASP A 133 -5.70 11.42 0.17
C ASP A 133 -4.62 12.42 0.54
N TYR A 134 -3.90 12.19 1.62
CA TYR A 134 -2.79 13.07 2.02
C TYR A 134 -1.73 13.14 0.92
N LEU A 135 -1.30 11.99 0.41
CA LEU A 135 -0.29 11.94 -0.66
C LEU A 135 -0.81 12.53 -1.96
N ALA A 136 -2.07 12.27 -2.31
CA ALA A 136 -2.68 12.83 -3.52
C ALA A 136 -2.69 14.35 -3.49
N THR A 137 -3.14 14.94 -2.39
CA THR A 137 -3.20 16.39 -2.21
C THR A 137 -1.81 17.00 -2.14
N ARG A 138 -0.90 16.38 -1.39
CA ARG A 138 0.49 16.82 -1.25
C ARG A 138 1.20 16.86 -2.59
N ASP A 139 1.12 15.76 -3.35
CA ASP A 139 1.81 15.64 -4.63
C ASP A 139 1.25 16.62 -5.66
N ALA A 140 -0.07 16.78 -5.73
CA ALA A 140 -0.70 17.75 -6.59
C ALA A 140 -0.25 19.17 -6.26
N ASN A 141 -0.19 19.54 -4.98
CA ASN A 141 0.22 20.88 -4.53
C ASN A 141 1.71 21.12 -4.75
N GLU A 142 2.57 20.16 -4.49
CA GLU A 142 4.01 20.27 -4.69
C GLU A 142 4.38 20.46 -6.16
N LEU A 143 3.65 19.79 -7.06
CA LEU A 143 3.93 19.81 -8.50
C LEU A 143 3.14 20.89 -9.25
N LYS A 144 2.17 21.51 -8.60
CA LYS A 144 1.33 22.55 -9.19
C LYS A 144 2.14 23.68 -9.85
N PRO A 145 3.22 24.22 -9.24
CA PRO A 145 4.02 25.25 -9.89
C PRO A 145 4.60 24.80 -11.24
N LEU A 146 5.06 23.56 -11.34
CA LEU A 146 5.56 23.00 -12.60
C LEU A 146 4.44 22.89 -13.64
N TYR A 147 3.32 22.31 -13.26
CA TYR A 147 2.20 22.10 -14.17
C TYR A 147 1.62 23.41 -14.68
N GLU A 148 1.41 24.37 -13.78
CA GLU A 148 0.90 25.69 -14.15
C GLU A 148 1.90 26.47 -15.03
N PHE A 149 3.20 26.35 -14.77
CA PHE A 149 4.23 26.93 -15.62
C PHE A 149 4.09 26.45 -17.06
N LEU A 150 3.80 25.16 -17.26
CA LEU A 150 3.60 24.57 -18.58
C LEU A 150 2.18 24.73 -19.14
N GLY A 151 1.31 25.44 -18.42
CA GLY A 151 -0.06 25.72 -18.88
C GLY A 151 -1.06 24.61 -18.61
N TYR A 152 -0.76 23.69 -17.70
CA TYR A 152 -1.68 22.61 -17.30
C TYR A 152 -2.50 22.97 -16.07
N SER A 153 -3.76 22.58 -16.08
CA SER A 153 -4.61 22.55 -14.89
C SER A 153 -4.41 21.25 -14.13
N VAL A 154 -4.38 21.34 -12.80
CA VAL A 154 -4.23 20.16 -11.92
C VAL A 154 -5.33 20.16 -10.89
N GLY A 155 -5.96 18.99 -10.69
CA GLY A 155 -6.98 18.75 -9.70
C GLY A 155 -6.60 17.61 -8.76
N ALA A 156 -7.27 17.57 -7.62
CA ALA A 156 -7.11 16.49 -6.65
C ALA A 156 -8.47 16.03 -6.15
N LEU A 157 -8.66 14.71 -6.11
CA LEU A 157 -9.83 14.07 -5.54
C LEU A 157 -9.54 13.80 -4.07
N SER A 158 -10.02 14.66 -3.20
CA SER A 158 -9.85 14.51 -1.75
C SER A 158 -11.20 14.31 -1.06
N ASP A 159 -11.17 13.91 0.20
CA ASP A 159 -12.38 13.77 1.01
C ASP A 159 -13.14 15.11 1.17
N ALA A 160 -12.47 16.24 0.98
CA ALA A 160 -13.08 17.56 1.01
C ALA A 160 -13.91 17.85 -0.26
N VAL A 161 -13.68 17.12 -1.35
CA VAL A 161 -14.36 17.27 -2.63
C VAL A 161 -15.39 16.14 -2.77
N ARG A 162 -16.61 16.37 -2.26
CA ARG A 162 -17.65 15.32 -2.18
C ARG A 162 -18.79 15.49 -3.17
N ASP A 163 -19.11 16.72 -3.56
CA ASP A 163 -20.22 16.94 -4.51
C ASP A 163 -19.80 16.63 -5.93
N ASP A 164 -20.76 16.17 -6.73
CA ASP A 164 -20.52 15.71 -8.10
C ASP A 164 -19.99 16.82 -9.01
N ASP A 165 -20.47 18.04 -8.85
CA ASP A 165 -20.04 19.17 -9.69
C ASP A 165 -18.56 19.49 -9.46
N THR A 166 -18.11 19.55 -8.21
CA THR A 166 -16.71 19.81 -7.87
C THR A 166 -15.81 18.65 -8.31
N ARG A 167 -16.27 17.41 -8.14
CA ARG A 167 -15.52 16.23 -8.63
C ARG A 167 -15.38 16.25 -10.15
N ARG A 168 -16.44 16.61 -10.85
CA ARG A 168 -16.40 16.75 -12.32
C ARG A 168 -15.40 17.81 -12.77
N GLU A 169 -15.32 18.92 -12.05
CA GLU A 169 -14.31 19.96 -12.30
C GLU A 169 -12.89 19.42 -12.13
N GLN A 170 -12.64 18.58 -11.10
CA GLN A 170 -11.34 17.97 -10.89
C GLN A 170 -10.97 17.02 -12.04
N TYR A 171 -11.89 16.19 -12.49
CA TYR A 171 -11.66 15.30 -13.63
C TYR A 171 -11.52 16.05 -14.97
N ALA A 172 -12.08 17.24 -15.08
CA ALA A 172 -11.95 18.09 -16.26
C ALA A 172 -10.56 18.74 -16.37
N CYS A 173 -9.77 18.76 -15.28
CA CYS A 173 -8.40 19.23 -15.32
C CYS A 173 -7.54 18.37 -16.26
N ASP A 174 -6.45 18.93 -16.75
CA ASP A 174 -5.48 18.18 -17.57
C ASP A 174 -4.87 17.01 -16.79
N ILE A 175 -4.69 17.19 -15.49
CA ILE A 175 -4.05 16.23 -14.60
C ILE A 175 -4.90 16.11 -13.34
N THR A 176 -5.20 14.87 -12.93
CA THR A 176 -6.00 14.61 -11.72
C THR A 176 -5.26 13.62 -10.82
N TYR A 177 -5.07 14.01 -9.56
CA TYR A 177 -4.51 13.17 -8.51
C TYR A 177 -5.63 12.63 -7.63
N GLY A 178 -5.53 11.38 -7.23
CA GLY A 178 -6.51 10.77 -6.35
C GLY A 178 -6.06 9.42 -5.84
N THR A 179 -6.86 8.87 -4.93
CA THR A 179 -6.62 7.51 -4.43
C THR A 179 -7.26 6.47 -5.37
N ASN A 180 -6.74 5.25 -5.31
CA ASN A 180 -7.33 4.12 -6.02
C ASN A 180 -8.82 3.96 -5.71
N SER A 181 -9.22 4.11 -4.44
CA SER A 181 -10.62 4.01 -4.04
C SER A 181 -11.49 5.13 -4.63
N SER A 182 -10.97 6.37 -4.66
CA SER A 182 -11.70 7.49 -5.26
C SER A 182 -12.03 7.24 -6.72
N TYR A 183 -11.05 6.83 -7.52
CA TYR A 183 -11.27 6.52 -8.93
C TYR A 183 -12.22 5.35 -9.12
N GLY A 184 -12.07 4.28 -8.34
CA GLY A 184 -12.90 3.10 -8.47
C GLY A 184 -14.36 3.35 -8.09
N PHE A 185 -14.62 4.06 -7.01
CA PHE A 185 -15.97 4.39 -6.59
C PHE A 185 -16.65 5.41 -7.52
N ASP A 186 -15.89 6.38 -8.01
CA ASP A 186 -16.44 7.32 -9.02
C ASP A 186 -16.85 6.58 -10.30
N PHE A 187 -16.04 5.60 -10.72
CA PHE A 187 -16.38 4.74 -11.85
C PHE A 187 -17.68 3.96 -11.59
N LEU A 188 -17.82 3.36 -10.41
CA LEU A 188 -19.05 2.64 -10.08
C LEU A 188 -20.27 3.55 -10.08
N ARG A 189 -20.16 4.73 -9.48
CA ARG A 189 -21.25 5.71 -9.47
C ARG A 189 -21.59 6.19 -10.86
N ASP A 190 -20.59 6.42 -11.72
CA ASP A 190 -20.79 6.82 -13.11
C ASP A 190 -21.59 5.78 -13.91
N ASN A 191 -21.43 4.50 -13.59
CA ASN A 191 -22.19 3.43 -14.24
C ASN A 191 -23.61 3.28 -13.71
N MET A 192 -23.98 4.02 -12.67
CA MET A 192 -25.33 4.00 -12.08
C MET A 192 -26.15 5.23 -12.44
N VAL A 193 -25.58 6.21 -13.14
CA VAL A 193 -26.31 7.42 -13.55
C VAL A 193 -27.21 7.14 -14.75
N TYR A 194 -28.30 7.91 -14.86
CA TYR A 194 -29.25 7.77 -15.96
C TYR A 194 -28.91 8.62 -17.19
N ASP A 195 -28.09 9.65 -17.03
CA ASP A 195 -27.69 10.56 -18.11
C ASP A 195 -26.15 10.68 -18.13
N LEU A 196 -25.56 10.65 -19.31
CA LEU A 196 -24.11 10.77 -19.49
C LEU A 196 -23.51 12.06 -18.90
N LYS A 197 -24.30 13.14 -18.89
CA LYS A 197 -23.88 14.43 -18.31
C LYS A 197 -23.65 14.35 -16.78
N ASP A 198 -24.24 13.35 -16.12
CA ASP A 198 -24.13 13.17 -14.67
C ASP A 198 -22.88 12.40 -14.29
N LYS A 199 -22.15 11.85 -15.26
CA LYS A 199 -20.85 11.24 -15.02
C LYS A 199 -19.83 12.28 -14.57
N VAL A 200 -18.98 11.91 -13.61
CA VAL A 200 -17.88 12.77 -13.15
C VAL A 200 -16.58 12.52 -13.90
N GLN A 201 -16.31 11.28 -14.31
CA GLN A 201 -15.12 10.93 -15.09
C GLN A 201 -15.32 11.17 -16.57
N ARG A 202 -14.28 11.67 -17.25
CA ARG A 202 -14.36 11.96 -18.71
C ARG A 202 -13.61 10.97 -19.61
N GLY A 203 -13.04 9.93 -19.03
CA GLY A 203 -12.34 8.91 -19.80
C GLY A 203 -11.17 8.29 -19.04
N HIS A 204 -10.58 7.27 -19.64
CA HIS A 204 -9.50 6.49 -19.07
C HIS A 204 -8.36 6.39 -20.09
N HIS A 205 -7.62 7.49 -20.27
CA HIS A 205 -6.59 7.60 -21.30
C HIS A 205 -5.23 7.10 -20.82
N PHE A 206 -4.67 7.73 -19.80
CA PHE A 206 -3.36 7.39 -19.23
C PHE A 206 -3.42 7.47 -17.72
N VAL A 207 -2.85 6.47 -17.06
CA VAL A 207 -2.75 6.45 -15.60
C VAL A 207 -1.37 6.01 -15.16
N ILE A 208 -0.86 6.70 -14.14
CA ILE A 208 0.34 6.29 -13.39
C ILE A 208 -0.11 5.88 -12.01
N VAL A 209 0.16 4.63 -11.64
CA VAL A 209 -0.18 4.09 -10.31
C VAL A 209 1.08 4.10 -9.46
N ASP A 210 1.11 4.98 -8.46
CA ASP A 210 2.18 5.00 -7.47
C ASP A 210 1.94 3.88 -6.47
N GLU A 211 3.02 3.28 -5.96
CA GLU A 211 2.92 2.09 -5.12
C GLU A 211 2.13 0.96 -5.82
N VAL A 212 2.48 0.73 -7.06
CA VAL A 212 1.74 -0.13 -7.99
C VAL A 212 1.61 -1.58 -7.51
N ASP A 213 2.59 -2.10 -6.81
CA ASP A 213 2.55 -3.44 -6.23
C ASP A 213 1.46 -3.57 -5.16
N SER A 214 1.28 -2.55 -4.34
CA SER A 214 0.21 -2.51 -3.35
C SER A 214 -1.17 -2.52 -4.00
N ILE A 215 -1.35 -1.71 -5.02
CA ILE A 215 -2.67 -1.49 -5.63
C ILE A 215 -3.03 -2.60 -6.63
N LEU A 216 -2.09 -2.99 -7.49
CA LEU A 216 -2.37 -3.93 -8.57
C LEU A 216 -2.06 -5.39 -8.24
N ILE A 217 -1.34 -5.67 -7.16
CA ILE A 217 -1.07 -7.04 -6.69
C ILE A 217 -1.81 -7.32 -5.39
N ASP A 218 -1.50 -6.60 -4.32
CA ASP A 218 -2.08 -6.86 -3.00
C ASP A 218 -3.59 -6.63 -2.96
N GLU A 219 -4.05 -5.52 -3.50
CA GLU A 219 -5.45 -5.13 -3.50
C GLU A 219 -6.18 -5.45 -4.82
N ALA A 220 -5.53 -6.14 -5.75
CA ALA A 220 -6.04 -6.37 -7.11
C ALA A 220 -7.45 -6.95 -7.15
N ARG A 221 -7.73 -7.92 -6.28
CA ARG A 221 -9.01 -8.64 -6.22
C ARG A 221 -9.95 -8.12 -5.14
N THR A 222 -9.55 -7.09 -4.42
CA THR A 222 -10.40 -6.46 -3.42
C THR A 222 -11.62 -5.85 -4.10
N PRO A 223 -12.84 -6.27 -3.74
CA PRO A 223 -14.02 -5.71 -4.38
C PRO A 223 -14.33 -4.30 -3.86
N LEU A 224 -14.60 -3.40 -4.79
CA LEU A 224 -15.22 -2.11 -4.50
C LEU A 224 -16.71 -2.32 -4.68
N ILE A 225 -17.50 -2.03 -3.66
CA ILE A 225 -18.91 -2.38 -3.62
C ILE A 225 -19.74 -1.15 -3.26
N ILE A 226 -20.78 -0.88 -4.04
CA ILE A 226 -21.85 0.04 -3.66
C ILE A 226 -23.04 -0.80 -3.26
N SER A 227 -23.55 -0.58 -2.06
CA SER A 227 -24.61 -1.39 -1.46
C SER A 227 -25.84 -0.58 -1.12
N GLY A 228 -27.00 -1.23 -1.15
CA GLY A 228 -28.26 -0.69 -0.67
C GLY A 228 -28.87 -1.58 0.42
N PRO A 229 -29.79 -1.07 1.23
CA PRO A 229 -30.35 -1.83 2.36
C PRO A 229 -31.17 -3.03 1.92
N THR A 230 -31.17 -4.08 2.74
CA THR A 230 -32.01 -5.27 2.62
C THR A 230 -32.89 -5.41 3.85
N ASN A 231 -33.92 -6.28 3.81
CA ASN A 231 -34.90 -6.44 4.88
C ASN A 231 -34.59 -7.64 5.82
N HIS A 232 -33.33 -7.98 6.07
CA HIS A 232 -32.97 -9.09 6.95
C HIS A 232 -32.97 -8.72 8.44
N LYS A 233 -33.31 -9.67 9.31
CA LYS A 233 -33.41 -9.47 10.77
C LYS A 233 -32.06 -9.53 11.46
N ASN A 234 -31.71 -8.48 12.21
CA ASN A 234 -30.49 -8.40 12.99
C ASN A 234 -30.48 -9.28 14.27
N SER A 235 -31.65 -9.71 14.74
CA SER A 235 -31.78 -10.52 15.97
C SER A 235 -31.04 -11.87 15.89
N ASN A 236 -30.88 -12.43 14.70
CA ASN A 236 -30.19 -13.70 14.51
C ASN A 236 -28.68 -13.59 14.85
N TYR A 237 -28.08 -12.45 14.61
CA TYR A 237 -26.65 -12.24 14.90
C TYR A 237 -26.37 -12.20 16.40
N VAL A 238 -27.23 -11.54 17.17
CA VAL A 238 -27.11 -11.48 18.63
C VAL A 238 -27.22 -12.89 19.24
N LYS A 239 -28.24 -13.66 18.84
CA LYS A 239 -28.46 -15.01 19.33
C LYS A 239 -27.32 -15.94 18.89
N ALA A 240 -26.86 -15.85 17.65
CA ALA A 240 -25.76 -16.67 17.17
C ALA A 240 -24.47 -16.38 17.94
N ASN A 241 -24.21 -15.12 18.29
CA ASN A 241 -23.06 -14.78 19.11
C ASN A 241 -23.15 -15.40 20.52
N GLU A 242 -24.32 -15.33 21.14
CA GLU A 242 -24.55 -15.98 22.46
C GLU A 242 -24.28 -17.47 22.39
N ILE A 243 -24.75 -18.16 21.36
CA ILE A 243 -24.55 -19.60 21.15
C ILE A 243 -23.06 -19.88 20.87
N ALA A 244 -22.40 -19.11 20.04
CA ALA A 244 -20.98 -19.27 19.75
C ALA A 244 -20.11 -19.21 21.01
N LEU A 245 -20.45 -18.35 21.96
CA LEU A 245 -19.74 -18.22 23.23
C LEU A 245 -19.99 -19.42 24.17
N LYS A 246 -21.07 -20.17 23.99
CA LYS A 246 -21.40 -21.37 24.77
C LYS A 246 -20.76 -22.63 24.20
N LEU A 247 -20.31 -22.60 22.95
CA LEU A 247 -19.63 -23.73 22.34
C LEU A 247 -18.16 -23.77 22.77
N VAL A 248 -17.60 -24.96 22.86
CA VAL A 248 -16.22 -25.19 23.31
C VAL A 248 -15.35 -25.53 22.12
N ARG A 249 -14.26 -24.76 21.97
CA ARG A 249 -13.26 -25.01 20.91
C ARG A 249 -12.60 -26.38 21.14
N GLY A 250 -12.51 -27.16 20.08
CA GLY A 250 -11.84 -28.45 20.06
C GLY A 250 -10.59 -28.46 19.21
N GLU A 251 -10.03 -29.64 19.01
CA GLU A 251 -8.83 -29.86 18.22
C GLU A 251 -9.05 -31.01 17.23
N LEU A 252 -8.37 -30.88 16.07
CA LEU A 252 -8.28 -31.94 15.08
C LEU A 252 -7.10 -32.84 15.47
N ILE A 253 -7.38 -34.13 15.73
CA ILE A 253 -6.37 -35.12 16.05
C ILE A 253 -6.01 -35.90 14.78
N GLU A 254 -4.78 -35.71 14.28
CA GLU A 254 -4.28 -36.44 13.12
C GLU A 254 -4.04 -37.91 13.47
N PRO A 255 -4.39 -38.88 12.58
CA PRO A 255 -4.18 -40.29 12.85
C PRO A 255 -2.68 -40.64 12.81
N LYS A 256 -2.27 -41.54 13.71
CA LYS A 256 -0.90 -42.08 13.74
C LYS A 256 -0.59 -43.01 12.59
N ASN A 257 -1.60 -43.56 11.92
CA ASN A 257 -1.49 -44.46 10.77
C ASN A 257 -2.35 -43.96 9.61
N ALA A 258 -1.87 -44.15 8.38
CA ALA A 258 -2.57 -43.71 7.16
C ALA A 258 -3.95 -44.36 6.94
N SER A 259 -4.25 -45.43 7.66
CA SER A 259 -5.54 -46.15 7.58
C SER A 259 -6.61 -45.65 8.56
N GLU A 260 -6.26 -44.77 9.51
CA GLU A 260 -7.20 -44.23 10.48
C GLU A 260 -7.70 -42.85 10.02
N LYS A 261 -8.98 -42.55 10.30
CA LYS A 261 -9.57 -41.26 10.02
C LYS A 261 -9.20 -40.24 11.10
N PRO A 262 -9.01 -38.96 10.75
CA PRO A 262 -8.82 -37.92 11.78
C PRO A 262 -10.00 -37.86 12.72
N THR A 263 -9.73 -37.66 14.00
CA THR A 263 -10.77 -37.47 15.03
C THR A 263 -10.79 -36.03 15.51
N THR A 264 -11.94 -35.58 15.98
CA THR A 264 -12.11 -34.21 16.49
C THR A 264 -12.56 -34.24 17.95
N THR A 265 -12.19 -33.20 18.69
CA THR A 265 -12.71 -32.97 20.06
C THR A 265 -13.48 -31.65 20.10
N GLY A 266 -14.22 -31.41 21.19
CA GLY A 266 -14.96 -30.15 21.38
C GLY A 266 -16.13 -29.97 20.42
N ASP A 267 -16.64 -28.74 20.34
CA ASP A 267 -17.83 -28.41 19.57
C ASP A 267 -17.50 -27.87 18.17
N PHE A 268 -16.31 -27.31 17.97
CA PHE A 268 -15.88 -26.78 16.67
C PHE A 268 -14.36 -26.79 16.55
N ILE A 269 -13.89 -26.80 15.31
CA ILE A 269 -12.47 -26.77 14.94
C ILE A 269 -12.18 -25.48 14.21
N VAL A 270 -11.08 -24.81 14.58
CA VAL A 270 -10.60 -23.59 13.93
C VAL A 270 -9.40 -23.91 13.05
N ASP A 271 -9.51 -23.62 11.76
CA ASP A 271 -8.40 -23.70 10.81
C ASP A 271 -7.88 -22.28 10.55
N GLU A 272 -6.84 -21.89 11.27
CA GLU A 272 -6.29 -20.53 11.19
C GLU A 272 -5.68 -20.23 9.81
N LYS A 273 -5.08 -21.22 9.18
CA LYS A 273 -4.45 -21.06 7.87
C LYS A 273 -5.45 -20.72 6.78
N ASN A 274 -6.57 -21.43 6.75
CA ASN A 274 -7.63 -21.22 5.75
C ASN A 274 -8.72 -20.27 6.25
N ARG A 275 -8.58 -19.72 7.45
CA ARG A 275 -9.53 -18.81 8.09
C ARG A 275 -10.95 -19.38 8.08
N ALA A 276 -11.09 -20.62 8.48
CA ALA A 276 -12.35 -21.36 8.48
C ALA A 276 -12.66 -21.97 9.85
N VAL A 277 -13.94 -22.13 10.13
CA VAL A 277 -14.43 -22.80 11.33
C VAL A 277 -15.42 -23.88 10.91
N SER A 278 -15.32 -25.06 11.52
CA SER A 278 -16.21 -26.19 11.24
C SER A 278 -16.78 -26.74 12.54
N LEU A 279 -18.09 -26.95 12.57
CA LEU A 279 -18.74 -27.65 13.70
C LEU A 279 -18.41 -29.14 13.67
N THR A 280 -18.16 -29.71 14.85
CA THR A 280 -18.08 -31.15 15.01
C THR A 280 -19.51 -31.71 15.09
N GLU A 281 -19.68 -33.05 15.09
CA GLU A 281 -20.99 -33.65 15.31
C GLU A 281 -21.59 -33.24 16.67
N GLU A 282 -20.78 -33.23 17.73
CA GLU A 282 -21.20 -32.78 19.06
C GLU A 282 -21.61 -31.30 19.06
N GLY A 283 -20.83 -30.45 18.37
CA GLY A 283 -21.13 -29.04 18.25
C GLY A 283 -22.42 -28.79 17.48
N HIS A 284 -22.66 -29.56 16.45
CA HIS A 284 -23.87 -29.48 15.65
C HIS A 284 -25.12 -29.77 16.49
N ILE A 285 -25.10 -30.86 17.27
CA ILE A 285 -26.18 -31.26 18.16
C ILE A 285 -26.43 -30.17 19.22
N LYS A 286 -25.37 -29.70 19.84
CA LYS A 286 -25.45 -28.65 20.87
C LYS A 286 -26.01 -27.33 20.31
N ALA A 287 -25.59 -26.93 19.10
CA ALA A 287 -26.11 -25.76 18.44
C ALA A 287 -27.60 -25.88 18.13
N GLU A 288 -28.06 -27.05 17.69
CA GLU A 288 -29.49 -27.31 17.44
C GLU A 288 -30.31 -27.17 18.72
N GLU A 289 -29.83 -27.70 19.83
CA GLU A 289 -30.49 -27.55 21.13
C GLU A 289 -30.56 -26.08 21.57
N LEU A 290 -29.47 -25.35 21.43
CA LEU A 290 -29.40 -23.94 21.84
C LEU A 290 -30.26 -23.02 20.96
N PHE A 291 -30.38 -23.31 19.68
CA PHE A 291 -31.30 -22.59 18.79
C PHE A 291 -32.77 -23.04 18.96
N GLY A 292 -32.99 -24.24 19.51
CA GLY A 292 -34.34 -24.81 19.63
C GLY A 292 -34.89 -25.30 18.30
N VAL A 293 -34.05 -25.84 17.42
CA VAL A 293 -34.44 -26.37 16.11
C VAL A 293 -34.05 -27.84 15.99
N GLU A 294 -34.79 -28.59 15.17
CA GLU A 294 -34.54 -30.02 14.99
C GLU A 294 -33.39 -30.29 14.02
N ASN A 295 -33.28 -29.49 12.93
CA ASN A 295 -32.23 -29.66 11.93
C ASN A 295 -31.69 -28.31 11.50
N LEU A 296 -30.46 -28.00 11.91
CA LEU A 296 -29.81 -26.75 11.61
C LEU A 296 -29.49 -26.58 10.12
N TYR A 297 -29.27 -27.69 9.41
CA TYR A 297 -28.95 -27.66 7.97
C TYR A 297 -30.19 -27.72 7.05
N SER A 298 -31.40 -27.69 7.59
CA SER A 298 -32.60 -27.57 6.75
C SER A 298 -32.63 -26.19 6.06
N ILE A 299 -33.35 -26.11 4.95
CA ILE A 299 -33.51 -24.85 4.21
C ILE A 299 -34.13 -23.77 5.11
N GLU A 300 -35.07 -24.13 5.98
CA GLU A 300 -35.73 -23.19 6.89
C GLU A 300 -34.76 -22.57 7.91
N ASN A 301 -33.70 -23.27 8.27
CA ASN A 301 -32.71 -22.85 9.27
C ASN A 301 -31.38 -22.41 8.65
N ALA A 302 -31.31 -22.25 7.34
CA ALA A 302 -30.08 -21.86 6.64
C ALA A 302 -29.49 -20.55 7.17
N MET A 303 -30.36 -19.58 7.48
CA MET A 303 -29.92 -18.29 8.05
C MET A 303 -29.32 -18.43 9.43
N LEU A 304 -29.87 -19.32 10.27
CA LEU A 304 -29.33 -19.59 11.61
C LEU A 304 -27.97 -20.27 11.55
N SER A 305 -27.83 -21.26 10.66
CA SER A 305 -26.56 -21.96 10.41
C SER A 305 -25.49 -21.00 9.93
N HIS A 306 -25.83 -20.15 8.97
CA HIS A 306 -24.92 -19.14 8.43
C HIS A 306 -24.50 -18.11 9.50
N SER A 307 -25.46 -17.61 10.28
CA SER A 307 -25.19 -16.64 11.34
C SER A 307 -24.25 -17.23 12.42
N LEU A 308 -24.41 -18.52 12.76
CA LEU A 308 -23.54 -19.21 13.70
C LEU A 308 -22.11 -19.33 13.15
N ASP A 309 -21.97 -19.71 11.88
CA ASP A 309 -20.67 -19.79 11.21
C ASP A 309 -19.93 -18.45 11.27
N GLN A 310 -20.63 -17.37 10.96
CA GLN A 310 -20.05 -16.03 11.03
C GLN A 310 -19.72 -15.61 12.47
N ALA A 311 -20.56 -15.97 13.44
CA ALA A 311 -20.29 -15.68 14.85
C ALA A 311 -19.05 -16.40 15.35
N LEU A 312 -18.82 -17.65 14.94
CA LEU A 312 -17.62 -18.41 15.29
C LEU A 312 -16.37 -17.79 14.65
N LYS A 313 -16.45 -17.39 13.39
CA LYS A 313 -15.35 -16.68 12.72
C LYS A 313 -15.03 -15.36 13.41
N ALA A 314 -16.06 -14.58 13.76
CA ALA A 314 -15.90 -13.30 14.43
C ALA A 314 -15.18 -13.45 15.79
N ASN A 315 -15.50 -14.49 16.53
CA ASN A 315 -14.94 -14.70 17.87
C ASN A 315 -13.57 -15.38 17.88
N TYR A 316 -13.25 -16.23 16.90
CA TYR A 316 -12.07 -17.10 16.95
C TYR A 316 -11.05 -16.86 15.82
N ILE A 317 -11.41 -16.18 14.77
CA ILE A 317 -10.49 -15.88 13.64
C ILE A 317 -10.16 -14.39 13.58
N PHE A 318 -11.16 -13.53 13.72
CA PHE A 318 -10.99 -12.08 13.64
C PHE A 318 -10.72 -11.49 15.02
N GLN A 319 -9.65 -10.70 15.13
CA GLN A 319 -9.18 -10.14 16.39
C GLN A 319 -9.32 -8.62 16.38
N LYS A 320 -9.83 -8.09 17.50
CA LYS A 320 -9.90 -6.66 17.73
C LYS A 320 -8.49 -6.05 17.74
N ASP A 321 -8.37 -4.86 17.15
CA ASP A 321 -7.11 -4.12 17.00
C ASP A 321 -6.07 -4.79 16.08
N VAL A 322 -6.43 -5.87 15.41
CA VAL A 322 -5.63 -6.53 14.36
C VAL A 322 -6.37 -6.49 13.04
N ASP A 323 -7.56 -7.06 12.98
CA ASP A 323 -8.38 -7.14 11.77
C ASP A 323 -9.37 -5.98 11.67
N TYR A 324 -9.76 -5.41 12.79
CA TYR A 324 -10.71 -4.31 12.90
C TYR A 324 -10.48 -3.53 14.19
N VAL A 325 -11.00 -2.31 14.22
CA VAL A 325 -11.05 -1.48 15.44
C VAL A 325 -12.50 -1.11 15.74
N VAL A 326 -12.78 -0.79 17.01
CA VAL A 326 -14.07 -0.26 17.46
C VAL A 326 -13.90 1.25 17.68
N LYS A 327 -14.64 2.06 16.92
CA LYS A 327 -14.58 3.53 17.01
C LYS A 327 -16.00 4.09 16.78
N ASP A 328 -16.45 4.97 17.68
CA ASP A 328 -17.75 5.64 17.57
C ASP A 328 -18.94 4.66 17.41
N ASP A 329 -18.97 3.62 18.23
CA ASP A 329 -19.98 2.54 18.21
C ASP A 329 -20.07 1.83 16.84
N GLN A 330 -18.94 1.75 16.13
CA GLN A 330 -18.84 1.09 14.83
C GLN A 330 -17.62 0.18 14.74
N ILE A 331 -17.75 -0.86 13.93
CA ILE A 331 -16.63 -1.72 13.53
C ILE A 331 -16.00 -1.14 12.27
N ILE A 332 -14.72 -0.85 12.32
CA ILE A 332 -13.95 -0.30 11.19
C ILE A 332 -12.85 -1.29 10.82
N ILE A 333 -12.81 -1.69 9.55
CA ILE A 333 -11.84 -2.66 9.05
C ILE A 333 -10.44 -2.06 9.04
N VAL A 334 -9.45 -2.84 9.49
CA VAL A 334 -8.03 -2.53 9.33
C VAL A 334 -7.55 -3.25 8.07
N ASP A 335 -7.00 -2.50 7.12
CA ASP A 335 -6.47 -3.07 5.88
C ASP A 335 -5.28 -3.98 6.19
N GLU A 336 -5.31 -5.20 5.69
CA GLU A 336 -4.31 -6.23 5.95
C GLU A 336 -2.92 -5.83 5.46
N PHE A 337 -2.85 -5.12 4.35
CA PHE A 337 -1.59 -4.79 3.67
C PHE A 337 -1.01 -3.44 4.13
N THR A 338 -1.85 -2.46 4.40
CA THR A 338 -1.41 -1.10 4.74
C THR A 338 -1.47 -0.79 6.23
N GLY A 339 -2.21 -1.58 7.01
CA GLY A 339 -2.46 -1.32 8.43
C GLY A 339 -3.35 -0.11 8.70
N ARG A 340 -4.00 0.44 7.67
CA ARG A 340 -4.84 1.64 7.75
C ARG A 340 -6.30 1.30 7.99
N LEU A 341 -7.03 2.24 8.58
CA LEU A 341 -8.48 2.12 8.75
C LEU A 341 -9.19 2.31 7.41
N SER A 342 -10.06 1.36 7.07
CA SER A 342 -10.90 1.41 5.87
C SER A 342 -12.32 1.81 6.27
N GLU A 343 -12.54 3.12 6.45
CA GLU A 343 -13.86 3.64 6.77
C GLU A 343 -14.84 3.44 5.61
N GLY A 344 -16.06 3.05 5.92
CA GLY A 344 -17.09 2.80 4.93
C GLY A 344 -17.08 1.41 4.29
N ARG A 345 -16.03 0.62 4.49
CA ARG A 345 -16.00 -0.79 4.06
C ARG A 345 -16.61 -1.68 5.13
N ARG A 346 -17.24 -2.75 4.69
CA ARG A 346 -17.82 -3.75 5.57
C ARG A 346 -17.41 -5.14 5.09
N PHE A 347 -17.20 -6.06 6.04
CA PHE A 347 -17.02 -7.47 5.69
C PHE A 347 -18.33 -8.01 5.11
N SER A 348 -18.21 -8.90 4.14
CA SER A 348 -19.36 -9.48 3.43
C SER A 348 -19.95 -10.70 4.16
N GLU A 349 -21.09 -11.14 3.69
CA GLU A 349 -21.76 -12.39 4.08
C GLU A 349 -22.18 -12.46 5.56
N GLY A 350 -22.42 -11.33 6.19
CA GLY A 350 -22.86 -11.27 7.58
C GLY A 350 -21.73 -11.26 8.61
N LEU A 351 -20.47 -11.33 8.19
CA LEU A 351 -19.33 -11.29 9.11
C LEU A 351 -19.27 -9.96 9.86
N HIS A 352 -19.52 -8.84 9.17
CA HIS A 352 -19.48 -7.53 9.79
C HIS A 352 -20.54 -7.39 10.90
N GLN A 353 -21.75 -7.89 10.65
CA GLN A 353 -22.82 -7.93 11.63
C GLN A 353 -22.47 -8.86 12.81
N ALA A 354 -21.81 -9.97 12.54
CA ALA A 354 -21.33 -10.88 13.59
C ALA A 354 -20.28 -10.21 14.49
N LEU A 355 -19.39 -9.40 13.92
CA LEU A 355 -18.42 -8.61 14.68
C LEU A 355 -19.10 -7.51 15.50
N GLU A 356 -20.12 -6.87 14.94
CA GLU A 356 -20.94 -5.88 15.66
C GLU A 356 -21.63 -6.52 16.86
N ALA A 357 -22.17 -7.73 16.70
CA ALA A 357 -22.76 -8.49 17.81
C ALA A 357 -21.72 -8.89 18.87
N LYS A 358 -20.54 -9.34 18.43
CA LYS A 358 -19.42 -9.71 19.31
C LYS A 358 -18.99 -8.53 20.19
N GLU A 359 -18.83 -7.35 19.60
CA GLU A 359 -18.33 -6.16 20.28
C GLU A 359 -19.45 -5.33 20.94
N LYS A 360 -20.68 -5.79 20.85
CA LYS A 360 -21.88 -5.14 21.44
C LYS A 360 -22.07 -3.69 20.96
N VAL A 361 -21.76 -3.44 19.71
CA VAL A 361 -22.07 -2.18 19.04
C VAL A 361 -23.39 -2.32 18.27
N ALA A 362 -23.93 -1.20 17.78
CA ALA A 362 -25.16 -1.22 16.98
C ALA A 362 -24.98 -2.06 15.72
N ILE A 363 -25.87 -3.05 15.51
CA ILE A 363 -25.86 -3.89 14.31
C ILE A 363 -26.57 -3.14 13.18
N GLN A 364 -25.83 -2.83 12.12
CA GLN A 364 -26.39 -2.15 10.96
C GLN A 364 -27.10 -3.14 10.05
N GLU A 365 -28.12 -2.68 9.33
CA GLU A 365 -28.87 -3.51 8.41
C GLU A 365 -27.96 -4.15 7.36
N GLU A 366 -28.27 -5.39 6.99
CA GLU A 366 -27.61 -6.03 5.86
C GLU A 366 -27.91 -5.25 4.59
N SER A 367 -26.93 -5.23 3.69
CA SER A 367 -27.05 -4.53 2.44
C SER A 367 -26.86 -5.45 1.24
N GLN A 368 -27.55 -5.16 0.15
CA GLN A 368 -27.38 -5.84 -1.13
C GLN A 368 -26.41 -5.06 -2.02
N THR A 369 -25.61 -5.78 -2.80
CA THR A 369 -24.69 -5.18 -3.75
C THR A 369 -25.47 -4.60 -4.94
N LEU A 370 -25.31 -3.29 -5.18
CA LEU A 370 -25.87 -2.59 -6.33
C LEU A 370 -24.90 -2.51 -7.50
N ALA A 371 -23.61 -2.34 -7.20
CA ALA A 371 -22.55 -2.30 -8.20
C ALA A 371 -21.24 -2.74 -7.54
N ASP A 372 -20.41 -3.44 -8.28
CA ASP A 372 -19.09 -3.84 -7.81
C ASP A 372 -18.07 -3.85 -8.93
N THR A 373 -16.80 -3.74 -8.55
CA THR A 373 -15.64 -3.95 -9.43
C THR A 373 -14.43 -4.29 -8.56
N THR A 374 -13.33 -4.62 -9.20
CA THR A 374 -12.04 -4.78 -8.53
C THR A 374 -11.05 -3.77 -9.08
N TYR A 375 -9.98 -3.48 -8.35
CA TYR A 375 -8.91 -2.62 -8.88
C TYR A 375 -8.29 -3.22 -10.14
N GLN A 376 -8.12 -4.54 -10.18
CA GLN A 376 -7.61 -5.24 -11.35
C GLN A 376 -8.45 -4.92 -12.59
N ASN A 377 -9.78 -5.03 -12.49
CA ASN A 377 -10.67 -4.75 -13.61
C ASN A 377 -10.70 -3.27 -13.96
N TYR A 378 -10.73 -2.42 -12.96
CA TYR A 378 -10.79 -0.98 -13.17
C TYR A 378 -9.56 -0.47 -13.93
N PHE A 379 -8.35 -0.75 -13.43
CA PHE A 379 -7.13 -0.19 -14.03
C PHE A 379 -6.81 -0.77 -15.42
N ARG A 380 -7.32 -1.94 -15.73
CA ARG A 380 -7.19 -2.52 -17.08
C ARG A 380 -8.00 -1.77 -18.14
N MET A 381 -8.90 -0.88 -17.75
CA MET A 381 -9.70 -0.08 -18.68
C MET A 381 -8.93 1.07 -19.32
N TYR A 382 -7.85 1.52 -18.69
CA TYR A 382 -7.05 2.62 -19.25
C TYR A 382 -6.36 2.19 -20.54
N LYS A 383 -6.29 3.11 -21.50
CA LYS A 383 -5.60 2.84 -22.77
C LYS A 383 -4.11 2.62 -22.57
N LYS A 384 -3.51 3.36 -21.62
CA LYS A 384 -2.12 3.17 -21.23
C LYS A 384 -2.03 3.19 -19.70
N LEU A 385 -1.50 2.11 -19.15
CA LEU A 385 -1.30 1.90 -17.72
C LEU A 385 0.20 1.84 -17.45
N SER A 386 0.66 2.54 -16.44
CA SER A 386 2.01 2.41 -15.93
C SER A 386 2.02 2.54 -14.42
N GLY A 387 3.13 2.22 -13.81
CA GLY A 387 3.24 2.28 -12.36
C GLY A 387 4.67 2.43 -11.90
N MET A 388 4.82 2.77 -10.65
CA MET A 388 6.13 2.93 -10.02
C MET A 388 6.08 2.45 -8.57
N THR A 389 7.18 1.86 -8.14
CA THR A 389 7.39 1.40 -6.76
C THR A 389 8.87 1.10 -6.56
N GLY A 390 9.29 0.93 -5.31
CA GLY A 390 10.63 0.45 -4.99
C GLY A 390 10.77 -1.08 -5.00
N THR A 391 9.68 -1.84 -5.18
CA THR A 391 9.63 -3.28 -4.86
C THR A 391 8.76 -4.09 -5.81
N ALA A 392 8.93 -3.95 -7.12
CA ALA A 392 8.08 -4.64 -8.12
C ALA A 392 8.67 -5.93 -8.70
N GLN A 393 9.99 -6.10 -8.66
CA GLN A 393 10.66 -7.16 -9.40
C GLN A 393 10.22 -8.56 -9.00
N THR A 394 9.91 -8.79 -7.72
CA THR A 394 9.44 -10.09 -7.22
C THR A 394 8.09 -10.50 -7.82
N GLU A 395 7.31 -9.54 -8.32
CA GLU A 395 5.97 -9.74 -8.91
C GLU A 395 5.95 -9.51 -10.42
N ALA A 396 7.11 -9.50 -11.06
CA ALA A 396 7.24 -9.20 -12.49
C ALA A 396 6.39 -10.12 -13.37
N THR A 397 6.32 -11.41 -13.05
CA THR A 397 5.52 -12.39 -13.78
C THR A 397 4.04 -12.06 -13.71
N GLU A 398 3.53 -11.72 -12.53
CA GLU A 398 2.12 -11.39 -12.34
C GLU A 398 1.75 -10.09 -13.07
N PHE A 399 2.60 -9.07 -13.01
CA PHE A 399 2.39 -7.84 -13.78
C PHE A 399 2.33 -8.11 -15.29
N ALA A 400 3.20 -8.97 -15.80
CA ALA A 400 3.21 -9.31 -17.21
C ALA A 400 1.96 -10.08 -17.64
N GLN A 401 1.55 -11.06 -16.84
CA GLN A 401 0.43 -11.93 -17.17
C GLN A 401 -0.93 -11.24 -17.07
N ILE A 402 -1.14 -10.45 -16.04
CA ILE A 402 -2.45 -9.82 -15.78
C ILE A 402 -2.59 -8.49 -16.51
N TYR A 403 -1.56 -7.65 -16.50
CA TYR A 403 -1.63 -6.28 -16.98
C TYR A 403 -0.82 -6.02 -18.23
N ASN A 404 -0.06 -6.98 -18.71
CA ASN A 404 0.87 -6.81 -19.83
C ASN A 404 1.90 -5.68 -19.56
N LEU A 405 2.38 -5.59 -18.33
CA LEU A 405 3.36 -4.62 -17.89
C LEU A 405 4.70 -5.30 -17.62
N ASP A 406 5.77 -4.74 -18.19
CA ASP A 406 7.14 -5.15 -17.87
C ASP A 406 7.65 -4.32 -16.69
N VAL A 407 8.49 -4.92 -15.87
CA VAL A 407 9.16 -4.22 -14.77
C VAL A 407 10.58 -3.87 -15.21
N VAL A 408 10.92 -2.60 -15.17
CA VAL A 408 12.27 -2.11 -15.45
C VAL A 408 12.87 -1.58 -14.16
N SER A 409 13.93 -2.23 -13.70
CA SER A 409 14.67 -1.79 -12.50
C SER A 409 15.66 -0.71 -12.89
N ILE A 410 15.50 0.47 -12.31
CA ILE A 410 16.31 1.65 -12.64
C ILE A 410 17.38 1.80 -11.54
N PRO A 411 18.65 1.98 -11.91
CA PRO A 411 19.71 2.17 -10.93
C PRO A 411 19.52 3.45 -10.13
N THR A 412 20.02 3.48 -8.92
CA THR A 412 19.99 4.67 -8.07
C THR A 412 20.93 5.75 -8.65
N ASN A 413 20.61 7.02 -8.38
CA ASN A 413 21.46 8.13 -8.78
C ASN A 413 22.83 8.08 -8.10
N VAL A 414 22.86 7.67 -6.83
CA VAL A 414 24.07 7.48 -6.02
C VAL A 414 24.08 6.06 -5.47
N PRO A 415 25.24 5.39 -5.37
CA PRO A 415 25.29 4.02 -4.82
C PRO A 415 24.69 3.88 -3.44
N VAL A 416 23.98 2.77 -3.20
CA VAL A 416 23.36 2.45 -1.91
C VAL A 416 24.43 2.10 -0.88
N LYS A 417 24.40 2.76 0.27
CA LYS A 417 25.32 2.50 1.40
C LYS A 417 24.66 1.76 2.55
N ARG A 418 23.37 1.54 2.49
CA ARG A 418 22.60 0.83 3.52
C ARG A 418 23.12 -0.60 3.70
N ILE A 419 23.21 -1.03 4.95
CA ILE A 419 23.60 -2.38 5.33
C ILE A 419 22.38 -3.15 5.82
N ASP A 420 22.04 -4.23 5.12
CA ASP A 420 20.94 -5.12 5.51
C ASP A 420 21.55 -6.30 6.29
N LYS A 421 21.35 -6.29 7.62
CA LYS A 421 21.91 -7.31 8.51
C LYS A 421 21.07 -8.58 8.50
N SER A 422 21.72 -9.71 8.82
CA SER A 422 21.03 -11.00 8.94
C SER A 422 19.98 -11.00 10.02
N ASP A 423 18.93 -11.78 9.83
CA ASP A 423 17.86 -11.95 10.81
C ASP A 423 18.39 -12.56 12.11
N LEU A 424 17.82 -12.12 13.24
CA LEU A 424 18.05 -12.73 14.54
C LEU A 424 16.82 -13.55 14.92
N ILE A 425 17.05 -14.82 15.29
CA ILE A 425 15.98 -15.79 15.56
C ILE A 425 15.91 -16.10 17.04
N TYR A 426 14.72 -16.05 17.62
CA TYR A 426 14.46 -16.32 19.04
C TYR A 426 13.40 -17.42 19.17
N LYS A 427 13.46 -18.18 20.26
CA LYS A 427 12.48 -19.23 20.54
C LYS A 427 11.09 -18.66 20.85
N SER A 428 11.04 -17.62 21.66
CA SER A 428 9.79 -17.02 22.12
C SER A 428 9.64 -15.59 21.67
N GLU A 429 8.40 -15.14 21.56
CA GLU A 429 8.07 -13.75 21.27
C GLU A 429 8.60 -12.82 22.38
N ARG A 430 8.53 -13.27 23.63
CA ARG A 430 9.05 -12.52 24.78
C ARG A 430 10.53 -12.23 24.67
N GLU A 431 11.34 -13.25 24.36
CA GLU A 431 12.79 -13.06 24.18
C GLU A 431 13.09 -12.13 23.02
N LYS A 432 12.34 -12.24 21.94
CA LYS A 432 12.47 -11.36 20.78
C LYS A 432 12.20 -9.91 21.15
N PHE A 433 11.10 -9.60 21.81
CA PHE A 433 10.76 -8.24 22.19
C PHE A 433 11.75 -7.65 23.21
N GLU A 434 12.29 -8.45 24.11
CA GLU A 434 13.35 -8.01 25.01
C GLU A 434 14.60 -7.60 24.23
N ALA A 435 15.01 -8.39 23.24
CA ALA A 435 16.14 -8.08 22.37
C ALA A 435 15.89 -6.83 21.51
N VAL A 436 14.68 -6.68 20.99
CA VAL A 436 14.28 -5.49 20.23
C VAL A 436 14.40 -4.23 21.10
N CYS A 437 13.88 -4.28 22.33
CA CYS A 437 13.95 -3.16 23.27
C CYS A 437 15.38 -2.78 23.64
N GLU A 438 16.25 -3.75 23.82
CA GLU A 438 17.68 -3.49 24.10
C GLU A 438 18.36 -2.79 22.91
N LYS A 439 18.06 -3.22 21.69
CA LYS A 439 18.58 -2.57 20.49
C LYS A 439 18.07 -1.15 20.33
N ILE A 440 16.78 -0.94 20.56
CA ILE A 440 16.18 0.41 20.53
C ILE A 440 16.87 1.32 21.52
N LYS A 441 17.06 0.85 22.76
CA LYS A 441 17.74 1.61 23.81
C LYS A 441 19.17 1.96 23.42
N TYR A 442 19.90 1.00 22.87
CA TYR A 442 21.27 1.19 22.40
C TYR A 442 21.38 2.31 21.36
N TYR A 443 20.54 2.25 20.33
CA TYR A 443 20.57 3.28 19.28
C TYR A 443 20.09 4.62 19.77
N HIS A 444 19.04 4.64 20.60
CA HIS A 444 18.51 5.88 21.18
C HIS A 444 19.55 6.60 22.03
N GLU A 445 20.24 5.91 22.92
CA GLU A 445 21.30 6.48 23.77
C GLU A 445 22.48 7.00 22.96
N LYS A 446 22.77 6.37 21.83
CA LYS A 446 23.81 6.81 20.89
C LYS A 446 23.39 8.06 20.09
N GLY A 447 22.10 8.39 20.08
CA GLY A 447 21.53 9.49 19.29
C GLY A 447 21.14 9.11 17.88
N GLN A 448 21.16 7.83 17.53
CA GLN A 448 20.81 7.32 16.21
C GLN A 448 19.30 7.08 16.12
N PRO A 449 18.61 7.58 15.07
CA PRO A 449 17.18 7.35 14.93
C PRO A 449 16.86 5.90 14.60
N VAL A 450 15.75 5.40 15.13
CA VAL A 450 15.28 4.03 14.94
C VAL A 450 13.82 4.05 14.49
N LEU A 451 13.54 3.32 13.41
CA LEU A 451 12.18 3.03 12.97
C LEU A 451 11.91 1.55 13.21
N VAL A 452 10.89 1.25 13.99
CA VAL A 452 10.49 -0.13 14.29
C VAL A 452 9.21 -0.46 13.53
N GLY A 453 9.28 -1.44 12.63
CA GLY A 453 8.12 -1.92 11.88
C GLY A 453 7.46 -3.10 12.58
N THR A 454 6.14 -3.03 12.77
CA THR A 454 5.34 -4.11 13.34
C THR A 454 4.28 -4.56 12.33
N ALA A 455 3.85 -5.81 12.43
CA ALA A 455 2.89 -6.39 11.49
C ALA A 455 1.42 -6.05 11.82
N SER A 456 1.13 -5.59 13.02
CA SER A 456 -0.23 -5.31 13.46
C SER A 456 -0.30 -4.23 14.54
N ILE A 457 -1.48 -3.65 14.69
CA ILE A 457 -1.77 -2.68 15.76
C ILE A 457 -1.53 -3.31 17.14
N GLU A 458 -1.94 -4.57 17.32
CA GLU A 458 -1.75 -5.30 18.58
C GLU A 458 -0.27 -5.37 18.96
N LYS A 459 0.61 -5.71 18.03
CA LYS A 459 2.05 -5.80 18.27
C LYS A 459 2.69 -4.44 18.52
N SER A 460 2.21 -3.40 17.83
CA SER A 460 2.59 -2.02 18.11
C SER A 460 2.24 -1.62 19.55
N GLU A 461 1.04 -1.94 20.00
CA GLU A 461 0.57 -1.62 21.35
C GLU A 461 1.36 -2.39 22.43
N LYS A 462 1.69 -3.66 22.18
CA LYS A 462 2.56 -4.44 23.07
C LYS A 462 3.94 -3.81 23.22
N LEU A 463 4.55 -3.43 22.12
CA LEU A 463 5.87 -2.79 22.12
C LEU A 463 5.81 -1.41 22.77
N HIS A 464 4.77 -0.64 22.49
CA HIS A 464 4.51 0.65 23.14
C HIS A 464 4.49 0.51 24.67
N LYS A 465 3.75 -0.48 25.19
CA LYS A 465 3.66 -0.75 26.62
C LYS A 465 5.03 -1.08 27.22
N ILE A 466 5.78 -1.96 26.59
CA ILE A 466 7.10 -2.38 27.05
C ILE A 466 8.08 -1.18 27.08
N LEU A 467 8.09 -0.37 26.03
CA LEU A 467 8.95 0.83 25.96
C LEU A 467 8.54 1.89 26.98
N SER A 468 7.25 2.03 27.22
CA SER A 468 6.73 2.96 28.24
C SER A 468 7.14 2.51 29.66
N ASP A 469 7.06 1.21 29.95
CA ASP A 469 7.49 0.65 31.23
C ASP A 469 9.00 0.83 31.45
N LYS A 470 9.79 0.77 30.38
CA LYS A 470 11.25 1.00 30.43
C LYS A 470 11.63 2.48 30.35
N LYS A 471 10.66 3.38 30.25
CA LYS A 471 10.85 4.83 30.16
C LYS A 471 11.71 5.27 28.96
N ILE A 472 11.58 4.58 27.83
CA ILE A 472 12.23 4.96 26.58
C ILE A 472 11.28 5.86 25.80
N PRO A 473 11.65 7.12 25.52
CA PRO A 473 10.80 8.00 24.72
C PRO A 473 10.59 7.44 23.31
N HIS A 474 9.34 7.44 22.85
CA HIS A 474 9.00 6.92 21.53
C HIS A 474 7.66 7.50 21.05
N THR A 475 7.44 7.41 19.75
CA THR A 475 6.18 7.80 19.11
C THR A 475 5.60 6.56 18.41
N VAL A 476 4.31 6.32 18.59
CA VAL A 476 3.60 5.20 17.96
C VAL A 476 2.76 5.72 16.81
N LEU A 477 2.90 5.09 15.66
CA LEU A 477 2.15 5.39 14.45
C LEU A 477 1.45 4.12 13.99
N ASN A 478 0.12 4.14 13.99
CA ASN A 478 -0.70 3.00 13.59
C ASN A 478 -2.00 3.48 12.92
N ALA A 479 -2.86 2.53 12.49
CA ALA A 479 -4.09 2.85 11.79
C ALA A 479 -5.07 3.73 12.58
N LYS A 480 -4.92 3.83 13.91
CA LYS A 480 -5.76 4.70 14.76
C LYS A 480 -5.39 6.18 14.66
N GLN A 481 -4.18 6.48 14.20
CA GLN A 481 -3.60 7.83 14.17
C GLN A 481 -3.26 8.32 12.76
N HIS A 482 -3.90 7.79 11.74
CA HIS A 482 -3.55 8.03 10.33
C HIS A 482 -3.54 9.51 9.91
N GLU A 483 -4.33 10.37 10.53
CA GLU A 483 -4.42 11.81 10.19
C GLU A 483 -3.10 12.56 10.39
N LYS A 484 -2.25 12.08 11.32
CA LYS A 484 -0.96 12.70 11.65
C LYS A 484 0.24 11.92 11.12
N GLU A 485 0.01 10.82 10.40
CA GLU A 485 1.06 9.91 9.94
C GLU A 485 2.18 10.59 9.17
N GLY A 486 1.83 11.40 8.17
CA GLY A 486 2.82 12.00 7.28
C GLY A 486 3.83 12.87 8.02
N LYS A 487 3.36 13.66 8.98
CA LYS A 487 4.22 14.53 9.77
C LYS A 487 5.10 13.75 10.75
N ILE A 488 4.52 12.75 11.42
CA ILE A 488 5.24 11.93 12.40
C ILE A 488 6.34 11.14 11.70
N ILE A 489 6.05 10.54 10.56
CA ILE A 489 7.03 9.74 9.82
C ILE A 489 8.14 10.64 9.25
N ALA A 490 7.82 11.84 8.81
CA ALA A 490 8.83 12.79 8.32
C ALA A 490 9.85 13.15 9.40
N ASP A 491 9.44 13.19 10.66
CA ASP A 491 10.30 13.50 11.81
C ASP A 491 10.98 12.26 12.42
N ALA A 492 10.74 11.06 11.87
CA ALA A 492 11.35 9.82 12.38
C ALA A 492 12.87 9.78 12.19
N GLY A 493 13.42 10.61 11.33
CA GLY A 493 14.87 10.71 11.09
C GLY A 493 15.61 11.67 12.02
N GLN A 494 14.95 12.29 12.99
CA GLN A 494 15.58 13.20 13.93
C GLN A 494 16.49 12.46 14.91
N LYS A 495 17.49 13.17 15.45
CA LYS A 495 18.45 12.61 16.40
C LYS A 495 17.75 11.90 17.56
N GLY A 496 18.09 10.63 17.75
CA GLY A 496 17.58 9.82 18.86
C GLY A 496 16.09 9.50 18.79
N ALA A 497 15.40 9.82 17.71
CA ALA A 497 13.98 9.51 17.56
C ALA A 497 13.75 7.99 17.55
N VAL A 498 12.72 7.56 18.26
CA VAL A 498 12.25 6.17 18.24
C VAL A 498 10.81 6.18 17.75
N THR A 499 10.56 5.60 16.61
CA THR A 499 9.23 5.57 15.98
C THR A 499 8.81 4.13 15.76
N ILE A 500 7.61 3.78 16.26
CA ILE A 500 7.01 2.47 16.04
C ILE A 500 5.90 2.67 15.01
N ALA A 501 5.97 1.95 13.90
CA ALA A 501 4.98 2.04 12.84
C ALA A 501 4.42 0.66 12.51
N THR A 502 3.10 0.59 12.33
CA THR A 502 2.48 -0.61 11.76
C THR A 502 2.89 -0.77 10.31
N ASN A 503 2.63 -1.95 9.79
CA ASN A 503 2.88 -2.28 8.40
C ASN A 503 2.40 -1.15 7.47
N MET A 504 3.33 -0.59 6.71
CA MET A 504 3.09 0.45 5.69
C MET A 504 2.51 1.79 6.18
N ALA A 505 2.42 2.05 7.48
CA ALA A 505 2.04 3.36 7.99
C ALA A 505 3.03 4.42 7.48
N GLY A 506 2.52 5.55 7.00
CA GLY A 506 3.35 6.61 6.41
C GLY A 506 4.00 6.25 5.08
N ARG A 507 3.51 5.21 4.40
CA ARG A 507 4.03 4.80 3.08
C ARG A 507 4.00 5.97 2.11
N GLY A 508 5.03 6.07 1.27
CA GLY A 508 5.17 7.15 0.29
C GLY A 508 5.75 8.45 0.85
N VAL A 509 6.00 8.52 2.15
CA VAL A 509 6.65 9.67 2.78
C VAL A 509 8.12 9.36 3.03
N ASP A 510 9.00 10.21 2.52
CA ASP A 510 10.45 10.09 2.75
C ASP A 510 10.82 10.45 4.18
N ILE A 511 11.72 9.67 4.75
CA ILE A 511 12.31 9.95 6.05
C ILE A 511 13.68 10.61 5.82
N LYS A 512 13.75 11.91 6.06
CA LYS A 512 15.00 12.65 5.94
C LYS A 512 15.77 12.58 7.25
N LEU A 513 17.07 12.35 7.17
CA LEU A 513 17.93 12.42 8.36
C LEU A 513 17.96 13.87 8.86
N GLY A 514 17.70 14.04 10.15
CA GLY A 514 17.54 15.38 10.75
C GLY A 514 16.11 15.88 10.80
N GLY A 515 15.16 15.17 10.15
CA GLY A 515 13.74 15.54 10.13
C GLY A 515 13.43 16.69 9.17
N SER A 516 12.31 17.36 9.39
CA SER A 516 11.84 18.47 8.56
C SER A 516 12.62 19.78 8.77
N GLU A 517 13.43 19.86 9.80
CA GLU A 517 14.29 21.02 10.05
C GLU A 517 15.59 20.88 9.27
N ASP A 518 15.90 21.89 8.44
CA ASP A 518 17.12 21.93 7.64
C ASP A 518 18.35 22.33 8.49
N ASP A 519 18.74 21.45 9.41
CA ASP A 519 19.99 21.59 10.16
C ASP A 519 21.03 20.63 9.60
N ILE A 520 21.92 21.16 8.78
CA ILE A 520 22.98 20.41 8.11
C ILE A 520 23.91 19.74 9.12
N ASP A 521 24.22 20.40 10.24
CA ASP A 521 25.10 19.85 11.28
C ASP A 521 24.48 18.64 11.98
N SER A 522 23.18 18.72 12.29
CA SER A 522 22.42 17.62 12.89
C SER A 522 22.36 16.42 11.92
N THR A 523 22.08 16.67 10.65
CA THR A 523 22.04 15.66 9.60
C THR A 523 23.38 14.95 9.46
N ASN A 524 24.48 15.70 9.43
CA ASN A 524 25.83 15.12 9.30
C ASN A 524 26.20 14.26 10.52
N LYS A 525 25.82 14.68 11.73
CA LYS A 525 26.05 13.88 12.93
C LYS A 525 25.30 12.55 12.90
N ILE A 526 24.07 12.55 12.42
CA ILE A 526 23.25 11.35 12.27
C ILE A 526 23.88 10.41 11.24
N LYS A 527 24.40 10.94 10.13
CA LYS A 527 25.12 10.15 9.12
C LYS A 527 26.39 9.51 9.70
N GLU A 528 27.14 10.23 10.51
CA GLU A 528 28.34 9.71 11.19
C GLU A 528 27.99 8.56 12.15
N LEU A 529 26.82 8.61 12.80
CA LEU A 529 26.34 7.56 13.69
C LEU A 529 25.85 6.31 12.95
N GLY A 530 25.65 6.39 11.63
CA GLY A 530 25.20 5.27 10.80
C GLY A 530 23.83 5.44 10.17
N GLY A 531 23.23 6.64 10.26
CA GLY A 531 21.93 6.96 9.65
C GLY A 531 20.74 6.33 10.36
N LEU A 532 19.64 6.12 9.62
CA LEU A 532 18.42 5.53 10.18
C LEU A 532 18.56 4.02 10.32
N CYS A 533 18.28 3.50 11.52
CA CYS A 533 18.15 2.07 11.77
C CYS A 533 16.70 1.64 11.62
N VAL A 534 16.48 0.60 10.83
CA VAL A 534 15.16 -0.04 10.69
C VAL A 534 15.19 -1.40 11.37
N ILE A 535 14.25 -1.61 12.28
CA ILE A 535 14.06 -2.90 12.97
C ILE A 535 12.70 -3.45 12.55
N GLY A 536 12.68 -4.65 11.98
CA GLY A 536 11.46 -5.40 11.73
C GLY A 536 11.21 -6.38 12.86
N THR A 537 10.02 -6.35 13.46
CA THR A 537 9.70 -7.24 14.59
C THR A 537 9.21 -8.61 14.17
N GLU A 538 8.97 -8.81 12.87
CA GLU A 538 8.66 -10.11 12.26
C GLU A 538 8.74 -9.99 10.74
N ARG A 539 8.83 -11.13 10.07
CA ARG A 539 8.75 -11.21 8.61
C ARG A 539 7.29 -11.19 8.15
N HIS A 540 7.05 -10.63 6.99
CA HIS A 540 5.74 -10.62 6.35
C HIS A 540 5.63 -11.79 5.35
N GLU A 541 4.42 -12.15 4.97
CA GLU A 541 4.16 -13.20 3.97
C GLU A 541 4.81 -12.85 2.61
N SER A 542 4.83 -11.58 2.26
CA SER A 542 5.45 -11.11 1.04
C SER A 542 6.83 -10.50 1.32
N ARG A 543 7.84 -11.00 0.60
CA ARG A 543 9.19 -10.43 0.62
C ARG A 543 9.20 -8.96 0.24
N ARG A 544 8.29 -8.57 -0.61
CA ARG A 544 8.11 -7.20 -1.07
C ARG A 544 7.80 -6.24 0.08
N ILE A 545 6.95 -6.64 1.02
CA ILE A 545 6.60 -5.83 2.20
C ILE A 545 7.81 -5.67 3.10
N ASP A 546 8.60 -6.72 3.30
CA ASP A 546 9.87 -6.64 4.03
C ASP A 546 10.83 -5.64 3.36
N ASN A 547 10.93 -5.68 2.03
CA ASN A 547 11.78 -4.76 1.27
C ASN A 547 11.28 -3.31 1.33
N GLN A 548 9.98 -3.08 1.40
CA GLN A 548 9.42 -1.75 1.60
C GLN A 548 9.81 -1.17 2.96
N LEU A 549 9.81 -1.98 3.99
CA LEU A 549 10.27 -1.54 5.31
C LEU A 549 11.77 -1.21 5.28
N ARG A 550 12.60 -2.06 4.68
CA ARG A 550 14.03 -1.78 4.52
C ARG A 550 14.28 -0.50 3.73
N GLY A 551 13.49 -0.26 2.70
CA GLY A 551 13.61 0.91 1.82
C GLY A 551 13.38 2.25 2.50
N ARG A 552 12.89 2.27 3.72
CA ARG A 552 12.76 3.49 4.53
C ARG A 552 14.11 4.09 4.91
N SER A 553 15.15 3.29 4.94
CA SER A 553 16.51 3.69 5.27
C SER A 553 17.40 3.72 4.03
N GLY A 554 18.46 4.50 4.05
CA GLY A 554 19.45 4.55 2.98
C GLY A 554 19.05 5.40 1.78
N ARG A 555 18.24 6.40 1.99
CA ARG A 555 17.76 7.32 0.96
C ARG A 555 18.92 8.12 0.35
N GLN A 556 18.97 8.23 -1.00
CA GLN A 556 19.96 9.02 -1.76
C GLN A 556 21.41 8.75 -1.33
N GLY A 557 21.74 7.48 -1.12
CA GLY A 557 23.08 7.07 -0.70
C GLY A 557 23.42 7.36 0.75
N ASP A 558 22.44 7.73 1.58
CA ASP A 558 22.63 7.90 3.02
C ASP A 558 23.03 6.58 3.67
N PRO A 559 23.87 6.60 4.70
CA PRO A 559 24.10 5.41 5.50
C PRO A 559 22.82 5.00 6.22
N GLY A 560 22.71 3.73 6.53
CA GLY A 560 21.58 3.18 7.24
C GLY A 560 21.78 1.69 7.49
N SER A 561 20.93 1.10 8.31
CA SER A 561 20.95 -0.32 8.57
C SER A 561 19.55 -0.87 8.78
N THR A 562 19.36 -2.13 8.43
CA THR A 562 18.09 -2.83 8.65
C THR A 562 18.35 -4.20 9.26
N GLN A 563 17.46 -4.66 10.11
CA GLN A 563 17.54 -5.99 10.70
C GLN A 563 16.16 -6.46 11.13
N PHE A 564 15.85 -7.72 10.86
CA PHE A 564 14.62 -8.36 11.32
C PHE A 564 14.90 -9.23 12.54
N PHE A 565 14.01 -9.14 13.52
CA PHE A 565 13.98 -9.96 14.72
C PHE A 565 12.77 -10.87 14.61
N ILE A 566 13.00 -12.18 14.55
CA ILE A 566 11.93 -13.16 14.37
C ILE A 566 11.91 -14.15 15.53
N SER A 567 10.74 -14.70 15.83
CA SER A 567 10.59 -15.78 16.80
C SER A 567 9.82 -16.95 16.17
N LEU A 568 10.00 -18.12 16.72
CA LEU A 568 9.28 -19.31 16.29
C LEU A 568 7.78 -19.25 16.67
N GLU A 569 7.42 -18.32 17.55
CA GLU A 569 6.03 -18.04 17.94
C GLU A 569 5.36 -16.98 17.07
N ASP A 570 6.09 -16.35 16.11
CA ASP A 570 5.51 -15.37 15.19
C ASP A 570 4.40 -16.02 14.36
N ASP A 571 3.37 -15.23 14.01
CA ASP A 571 2.19 -15.73 13.28
C ASP A 571 2.56 -16.44 11.98
N LEU A 572 3.51 -15.93 11.22
CA LEU A 572 3.98 -16.54 10.00
C LEU A 572 4.60 -17.93 10.26
N MET A 573 5.44 -18.03 11.28
CA MET A 573 6.10 -19.27 11.65
C MET A 573 5.11 -20.29 12.24
N ARG A 574 4.15 -19.83 13.03
CA ARG A 574 3.10 -20.66 13.61
C ARG A 574 2.19 -21.26 12.54
N LEU A 575 1.81 -20.47 11.52
CA LEU A 575 0.93 -20.93 10.44
C LEU A 575 1.62 -21.86 9.44
N PHE A 576 2.93 -21.72 9.22
CA PHE A 576 3.66 -22.40 8.16
C PHE A 576 4.71 -23.42 8.63
N GLY A 577 4.57 -23.97 9.84
CA GLY A 577 5.32 -25.15 10.28
C GLY A 577 6.32 -24.94 11.40
N SER A 578 6.08 -24.00 12.30
CA SER A 578 6.94 -23.71 13.45
C SER A 578 7.16 -24.90 14.40
N ASP A 579 6.19 -25.81 14.52
CA ASP A 579 6.25 -26.95 15.43
C ASP A 579 7.42 -27.90 15.11
N ARG A 580 7.70 -28.12 13.83
CA ARG A 580 8.84 -28.92 13.38
C ARG A 580 10.17 -28.23 13.69
N ILE A 581 10.23 -26.92 13.48
CA ILE A 581 11.46 -26.13 13.69
C ILE A 581 11.73 -25.97 15.19
N THR A 582 10.70 -25.76 15.99
CA THR A 582 10.82 -25.63 17.46
C THR A 582 11.33 -26.93 18.09
N SER A 583 10.89 -28.08 17.60
CA SER A 583 11.36 -29.38 18.10
C SER A 583 12.80 -29.69 17.70
N MET A 584 13.35 -29.05 16.67
CA MET A 584 14.73 -29.20 16.21
C MET A 584 15.70 -28.26 16.93
N LEU A 585 15.22 -27.22 17.55
CA LEU A 585 16.00 -26.25 18.32
C LEU A 585 15.88 -26.53 19.82
#